data_18098ada32dedb2e878c437fadc973ff
#
_entry.id   18098ada32dedb2e878c437fadc973ff
#
_cell.length_a   1.000
_cell.length_b   1.000
_cell.length_c   1.000
_cell.angle_alpha   90.00
_cell.angle_beta   90.00
_cell.angle_gamma   90.00
#
_symmetry.space_group_name_H-M   'P 1'
#
loop_
_entity.id
_entity.type
_entity.pdbx_description
1 polymer ?
#
loop_
_entity_poly.entity_id
_entity_poly.type
_entity_poly.pdbx_seq_one_letter_code
_entity_poly.pdbx_strand_id
1 'polypeptide(L)'
;MKVGLIGVGLMNGSLALDLKSAHRSVTIYGVSRRASTLANAKELGLIDHQATIDDMKDMDFVSIAIPVTATVDILPSVLNAIGPNTLVIDMGSTKTAICESVSEHPKREQFLACHPIAGTEFSGPEAAIHNLYHGKVNMLCETQKTRPDLLKRAHAIFTNLGMHIREIDPSEHDRNIAYVSHLSHITSFMLGKTVMEKEADEQNIFDMAGSGFSSTVRLAKSSPEMWMPIFRQNKHNVIETLDEYISNMEHFKSLLANDDYTTLVEEMKNINKIRHILKPENKTNGK
;
A
#
# COMPACT_ATOMS: atom_id res chain seq x y z
N MET A 1 3.68 -25.95 3.50
CA MET A 1 2.71 -24.97 2.98
C MET A 1 3.22 -24.48 1.63
N LYS A 2 2.40 -24.56 0.59
CA LYS A 2 2.70 -24.01 -0.75
C LYS A 2 2.08 -22.64 -0.89
N VAL A 3 2.87 -21.63 -1.26
CA VAL A 3 2.45 -20.23 -1.36
C VAL A 3 2.66 -19.71 -2.76
N GLY A 4 1.61 -19.22 -3.39
CA GLY A 4 1.66 -18.50 -4.67
C GLY A 4 1.77 -17.00 -4.47
N LEU A 5 2.75 -16.35 -5.08
CA LEU A 5 2.96 -14.92 -5.03
C LEU A 5 2.78 -14.32 -6.42
N ILE A 6 1.68 -13.63 -6.64
CA ILE A 6 1.39 -12.94 -7.91
C ILE A 6 1.90 -11.50 -7.79
N GLY A 7 2.99 -11.21 -8.54
CA GLY A 7 3.81 -10.02 -8.36
C GLY A 7 4.82 -10.21 -7.22
N VAL A 8 6.11 -10.33 -7.57
CA VAL A 8 7.20 -10.52 -6.60
C VAL A 8 8.01 -9.23 -6.51
N GLY A 9 7.43 -8.23 -5.86
CA GLY A 9 8.06 -6.95 -5.55
C GLY A 9 8.28 -6.78 -4.04
N LEU A 10 8.39 -5.54 -3.56
CA LEU A 10 8.57 -5.21 -2.14
C LEU A 10 7.60 -6.00 -1.24
N MET A 11 6.29 -5.92 -1.48
CA MET A 11 5.29 -6.51 -0.57
C MET A 11 5.39 -8.03 -0.55
N ASN A 12 5.19 -8.71 -1.66
CA ASN A 12 5.26 -10.17 -1.72
C ASN A 12 6.66 -10.73 -1.46
N GLY A 13 7.71 -10.00 -1.82
CA GLY A 13 9.09 -10.38 -1.50
C GLY A 13 9.33 -10.39 0.02
N SER A 14 8.89 -9.33 0.71
CA SER A 14 8.98 -9.26 2.17
C SER A 14 8.12 -10.32 2.86
N LEU A 15 6.92 -10.59 2.33
CA LEU A 15 6.09 -11.70 2.81
C LEU A 15 6.81 -13.05 2.68
N ALA A 16 7.49 -13.28 1.55
CA ALA A 16 8.26 -14.49 1.33
C ALA A 16 9.39 -14.67 2.35
N LEU A 17 10.16 -13.58 2.61
CA LEU A 17 11.23 -13.59 3.60
C LEU A 17 10.71 -13.94 5.00
N ASP A 18 9.63 -13.31 5.43
CA ASP A 18 9.07 -13.51 6.76
C ASP A 18 8.43 -14.89 6.90
N LEU A 19 7.71 -15.39 5.88
CA LEU A 19 7.15 -16.74 5.88
C LEU A 19 8.24 -17.83 5.92
N LYS A 20 9.33 -17.67 5.16
CA LYS A 20 10.47 -18.61 5.19
C LYS A 20 11.18 -18.59 6.53
N SER A 21 11.26 -17.44 7.18
CA SER A 21 11.85 -17.31 8.51
C SER A 21 10.99 -17.98 9.59
N ALA A 22 9.67 -17.88 9.49
CA ALA A 22 8.74 -18.45 10.46
C ALA A 22 8.53 -19.96 10.30
N HIS A 23 8.64 -20.49 9.06
CA HIS A 23 8.29 -21.88 8.74
C HIS A 23 9.27 -22.53 7.77
N ARG A 24 10.09 -23.46 8.25
CA ARG A 24 11.10 -24.19 7.44
C ARG A 24 10.51 -24.99 6.26
N SER A 25 9.22 -25.30 6.26
CA SER A 25 8.55 -26.13 5.25
C SER A 25 7.67 -25.33 4.29
N VAL A 26 7.93 -24.02 4.14
CA VAL A 26 7.25 -23.18 3.14
C VAL A 26 7.97 -23.30 1.80
N THR A 27 7.18 -23.51 0.74
CA THR A 27 7.66 -23.44 -0.65
C THR A 27 6.95 -22.32 -1.38
N ILE A 28 7.70 -21.41 -1.96
CA ILE A 28 7.18 -20.18 -2.59
C ILE A 28 7.23 -20.30 -4.11
N TYR A 29 6.10 -20.07 -4.74
CA TYR A 29 5.89 -20.06 -6.18
C TYR A 29 5.61 -18.62 -6.65
N GLY A 30 6.44 -18.08 -7.53
CA GLY A 30 6.33 -16.71 -8.02
C GLY A 30 5.70 -16.62 -9.40
N VAL A 31 4.76 -15.70 -9.58
CA VAL A 31 4.15 -15.35 -10.87
C VAL A 31 4.46 -13.90 -11.21
N SER A 32 4.98 -13.64 -12.40
CA SER A 32 5.21 -12.28 -12.91
C SER A 32 5.16 -12.28 -14.44
N ARG A 33 4.71 -11.16 -15.01
CA ARG A 33 4.74 -10.95 -16.47
C ARG A 33 6.16 -10.82 -17.03
N ARG A 34 7.12 -10.39 -16.20
CA ARG A 34 8.51 -10.16 -16.59
C ARG A 34 9.36 -11.33 -16.10
N ALA A 35 9.95 -12.09 -17.02
CA ALA A 35 10.85 -13.20 -16.69
C ALA A 35 12.08 -12.73 -15.88
N SER A 36 12.59 -11.51 -16.16
CA SER A 36 13.69 -10.92 -15.40
C SER A 36 13.36 -10.72 -13.93
N THR A 37 12.12 -10.30 -13.59
CA THR A 37 11.66 -10.17 -12.20
C THR A 37 11.66 -11.52 -11.49
N LEU A 38 11.26 -12.61 -12.16
CA LEU A 38 11.26 -13.96 -11.57
C LEU A 38 12.68 -14.50 -11.40
N ALA A 39 13.56 -14.24 -12.37
CA ALA A 39 14.98 -14.66 -12.28
C ALA A 39 15.65 -13.97 -11.08
N ASN A 40 15.48 -12.67 -10.94
CA ASN A 40 16.01 -11.89 -9.83
C ASN A 40 15.41 -12.30 -8.47
N ALA A 41 14.08 -12.47 -8.40
CA ALA A 41 13.43 -12.95 -7.19
C ALA A 41 13.92 -14.33 -6.75
N LYS A 42 14.29 -15.20 -7.70
CA LYS A 42 14.88 -16.51 -7.42
C LYS A 42 16.31 -16.39 -6.93
N GLU A 43 17.12 -15.54 -7.53
CA GLU A 43 18.49 -15.26 -7.11
C GLU A 43 18.55 -14.70 -5.69
N LEU A 44 17.63 -13.78 -5.36
CA LEU A 44 17.46 -13.23 -4.02
C LEU A 44 16.84 -14.21 -3.00
N GLY A 45 16.50 -15.44 -3.42
CA GLY A 45 15.91 -16.44 -2.54
C GLY A 45 14.46 -16.15 -2.12
N LEU A 46 13.78 -15.20 -2.77
CA LEU A 46 12.38 -14.85 -2.46
C LEU A 46 11.41 -15.93 -2.91
N ILE A 47 11.69 -16.57 -4.06
CA ILE A 47 10.89 -17.67 -4.59
C ILE A 47 11.74 -18.92 -4.80
N ASP A 48 11.11 -20.10 -4.68
CA ASP A 48 11.73 -21.39 -4.95
C ASP A 48 11.48 -21.85 -6.39
N HIS A 49 10.27 -21.55 -6.89
CA HIS A 49 9.82 -21.93 -8.23
C HIS A 49 9.16 -20.76 -8.95
N GLN A 50 9.37 -20.70 -10.27
CA GLN A 50 8.55 -19.89 -11.15
C GLN A 50 7.25 -20.63 -11.44
N ALA A 51 6.14 -19.92 -11.57
CA ALA A 51 4.81 -20.48 -11.76
C ALA A 51 3.95 -19.60 -12.69
N THR A 52 2.84 -20.16 -13.11
CA THR A 52 1.76 -19.53 -13.85
C THR A 52 0.51 -19.42 -12.96
N ILE A 53 -0.56 -18.78 -13.46
CA ILE A 53 -1.85 -18.73 -12.74
C ILE A 53 -2.45 -20.14 -12.64
N ASP A 54 -2.28 -20.99 -13.64
CA ASP A 54 -2.82 -22.35 -13.64
C ASP A 54 -2.21 -23.23 -12.54
N ASP A 55 -0.99 -22.92 -12.11
CA ASP A 55 -0.32 -23.62 -11.01
C ASP A 55 -0.92 -23.26 -9.63
N MET A 56 -1.76 -22.24 -9.55
CA MET A 56 -2.39 -21.81 -8.29
C MET A 56 -3.38 -22.84 -7.72
N LYS A 57 -3.78 -23.83 -8.51
CA LYS A 57 -4.66 -24.95 -8.08
C LYS A 57 -4.09 -25.76 -6.90
N ASP A 58 -2.76 -25.83 -6.79
CA ASP A 58 -2.05 -26.64 -5.80
C ASP A 58 -1.56 -25.82 -4.59
N MET A 59 -1.92 -24.52 -4.52
CA MET A 59 -1.46 -23.63 -3.46
C MET A 59 -2.39 -23.66 -2.25
N ASP A 60 -1.79 -23.61 -1.06
CA ASP A 60 -2.53 -23.41 0.19
C ASP A 60 -2.93 -21.95 0.37
N PHE A 61 -2.05 -21.04 -0.09
CA PHE A 61 -2.19 -19.60 0.09
C PHE A 61 -1.69 -18.87 -1.17
N VAL A 62 -2.46 -17.88 -1.63
CA VAL A 62 -2.07 -17.02 -2.76
C VAL A 62 -2.16 -15.55 -2.32
N SER A 63 -1.10 -14.79 -2.57
CA SER A 63 -1.06 -13.35 -2.34
C SER A 63 -0.85 -12.59 -3.65
N ILE A 64 -1.70 -11.58 -3.88
CA ILE A 64 -1.65 -10.73 -5.07
C ILE A 64 -1.12 -9.35 -4.66
N ALA A 65 0.05 -8.98 -5.17
CA ALA A 65 0.68 -7.68 -4.93
C ALA A 65 1.20 -7.09 -6.25
N ILE A 66 0.27 -6.71 -7.11
CA ILE A 66 0.47 -6.02 -8.39
C ILE A 66 -0.33 -4.72 -8.41
N PRO A 67 -0.17 -3.83 -9.40
CA PRO A 67 -0.97 -2.61 -9.48
C PRO A 67 -2.47 -2.89 -9.39
N VAL A 68 -3.19 -2.07 -8.63
CA VAL A 68 -4.59 -2.32 -8.24
C VAL A 68 -5.54 -2.51 -9.43
N THR A 69 -5.33 -1.82 -10.55
CA THR A 69 -6.10 -2.04 -11.78
C THR A 69 -5.87 -3.44 -12.35
N ALA A 70 -4.61 -3.90 -12.39
CA ALA A 70 -4.29 -5.25 -12.83
C ALA A 70 -4.80 -6.32 -11.85
N THR A 71 -4.94 -6.00 -10.56
CA THR A 71 -5.56 -6.90 -9.58
C THR A 71 -7.03 -7.13 -9.90
N VAL A 72 -7.79 -6.07 -10.23
CA VAL A 72 -9.19 -6.17 -10.66
C VAL A 72 -9.33 -7.10 -11.88
N ASP A 73 -8.43 -6.94 -12.85
CA ASP A 73 -8.48 -7.72 -14.10
C ASP A 73 -8.17 -9.21 -13.89
N ILE A 74 -7.22 -9.53 -13.01
CA ILE A 74 -6.69 -10.90 -12.87
C ILE A 74 -7.40 -11.72 -11.79
N LEU A 75 -7.94 -11.07 -10.74
CA LEU A 75 -8.49 -11.76 -9.56
C LEU A 75 -9.59 -12.78 -9.90
N PRO A 76 -10.54 -12.54 -10.81
CA PRO A 76 -11.51 -13.55 -11.21
C PRO A 76 -10.83 -14.81 -11.80
N SER A 77 -9.80 -14.63 -12.63
CA SER A 77 -9.05 -15.75 -13.22
C SER A 77 -8.25 -16.52 -12.17
N VAL A 78 -7.68 -15.85 -11.20
CA VAL A 78 -6.99 -16.49 -10.06
C VAL A 78 -7.97 -17.33 -9.25
N LEU A 79 -9.14 -16.79 -8.93
CA LEU A 79 -10.18 -17.54 -8.21
C LEU A 79 -10.69 -18.75 -9.01
N ASN A 80 -10.76 -18.66 -10.33
CA ASN A 80 -11.09 -19.81 -11.18
C ASN A 80 -10.04 -20.91 -11.06
N ALA A 81 -8.76 -20.54 -11.03
CA ALA A 81 -7.63 -21.47 -11.06
C ALA A 81 -7.36 -22.18 -9.73
N ILE A 82 -7.69 -21.57 -8.58
CA ILE A 82 -7.34 -22.12 -7.26
C ILE A 82 -8.10 -23.40 -6.88
N GLY A 83 -7.51 -24.18 -6.00
CA GLY A 83 -8.14 -25.35 -5.36
C GLY A 83 -9.20 -24.98 -4.32
N PRO A 84 -9.95 -25.96 -3.80
CA PRO A 84 -11.12 -25.71 -2.92
C PRO A 84 -10.76 -25.18 -1.54
N ASN A 85 -9.52 -25.29 -1.09
CA ASN A 85 -9.07 -24.86 0.23
C ASN A 85 -7.99 -23.77 0.18
N THR A 86 -7.78 -23.15 -0.97
CA THR A 86 -6.81 -22.08 -1.13
C THR A 86 -7.37 -20.78 -0.57
N LEU A 87 -6.62 -20.10 0.29
CA LEU A 87 -6.89 -18.72 0.68
C LEU A 87 -6.22 -17.78 -0.32
N VAL A 88 -6.97 -16.86 -0.88
CA VAL A 88 -6.45 -15.76 -1.71
C VAL A 88 -6.57 -14.44 -0.97
N ILE A 89 -5.49 -13.66 -0.94
CA ILE A 89 -5.51 -12.27 -0.49
C ILE A 89 -4.98 -11.34 -1.57
N ASP A 90 -5.37 -10.08 -1.53
CA ASP A 90 -4.67 -9.00 -2.21
C ASP A 90 -3.98 -8.08 -1.19
N MET A 91 -3.03 -7.26 -1.66
CA MET A 91 -2.34 -6.24 -0.88
C MET A 91 -2.51 -4.85 -1.50
N GLY A 92 -3.59 -4.65 -2.26
CA GLY A 92 -3.84 -3.41 -2.99
C GLY A 92 -4.14 -2.24 -2.08
N SER A 93 -3.77 -1.03 -2.54
CA SER A 93 -3.97 0.23 -1.81
C SER A 93 -5.39 0.80 -1.93
N THR A 94 -6.26 0.20 -2.75
CA THR A 94 -7.69 0.51 -2.89
C THR A 94 -8.48 -0.79 -2.78
N LYS A 95 -9.73 -0.72 -2.28
CA LYS A 95 -10.51 -1.93 -1.97
C LYS A 95 -11.82 -2.05 -2.74
N THR A 96 -12.53 -0.94 -2.96
CA THR A 96 -13.89 -0.97 -3.53
C THR A 96 -13.92 -1.73 -4.85
N ALA A 97 -13.16 -1.30 -5.85
CA ALA A 97 -13.16 -1.92 -7.18
C ALA A 97 -12.67 -3.39 -7.16
N ILE A 98 -11.73 -3.73 -6.25
CA ILE A 98 -11.23 -5.10 -6.09
C ILE A 98 -12.33 -5.99 -5.51
N CYS A 99 -13.05 -5.56 -4.48
CA CYS A 99 -14.15 -6.30 -3.89
C CYS A 99 -15.30 -6.49 -4.87
N GLU A 100 -15.67 -5.43 -5.61
CA GLU A 100 -16.72 -5.45 -6.63
C GLU A 100 -16.42 -6.43 -7.75
N SER A 101 -15.15 -6.51 -8.21
CA SER A 101 -14.74 -7.37 -9.33
C SER A 101 -15.05 -8.86 -9.13
N VAL A 102 -15.24 -9.28 -7.88
CA VAL A 102 -15.48 -10.69 -7.52
C VAL A 102 -16.71 -10.87 -6.63
N SER A 103 -17.57 -9.85 -6.50
CA SER A 103 -18.73 -9.88 -5.59
C SER A 103 -19.65 -11.08 -5.82
N GLU A 104 -19.87 -11.44 -7.09
CA GLU A 104 -20.72 -12.54 -7.53
C GLU A 104 -19.93 -13.80 -7.95
N HIS A 105 -18.60 -13.82 -7.69
CA HIS A 105 -17.80 -14.95 -8.13
C HIS A 105 -18.11 -16.22 -7.29
N PRO A 106 -18.27 -17.42 -7.89
CA PRO A 106 -18.61 -18.65 -7.17
C PRO A 106 -17.64 -19.01 -6.04
N LYS A 107 -16.37 -18.60 -6.14
CA LYS A 107 -15.36 -18.81 -5.12
C LYS A 107 -15.05 -17.53 -4.32
N ARG A 108 -16.00 -16.56 -4.24
CA ARG A 108 -15.83 -15.33 -3.46
C ARG A 108 -15.41 -15.59 -2.02
N GLU A 109 -15.92 -16.65 -1.43
CA GLU A 109 -15.62 -17.04 -0.04
C GLU A 109 -14.15 -17.47 0.21
N GLN A 110 -13.37 -17.66 -0.87
CA GLN A 110 -11.93 -17.97 -0.78
C GLN A 110 -11.05 -16.74 -0.87
N PHE A 111 -11.62 -15.57 -1.06
CA PHE A 111 -10.90 -14.30 -1.15
C PHE A 111 -11.13 -13.43 0.07
N LEU A 112 -10.03 -12.88 0.61
CA LEU A 112 -10.02 -11.86 1.66
C LEU A 112 -9.32 -10.61 1.14
N ALA A 113 -10.05 -9.51 1.05
CA ALA A 113 -9.51 -8.23 0.64
C ALA A 113 -8.68 -7.60 1.78
N CYS A 114 -7.41 -7.31 1.50
CA CYS A 114 -6.46 -6.80 2.49
C CYS A 114 -5.75 -5.54 1.99
N HIS A 115 -5.37 -4.67 2.92
CA HIS A 115 -4.43 -3.60 2.68
C HIS A 115 -3.48 -3.47 3.87
N PRO A 116 -2.29 -4.08 3.81
CA PRO A 116 -1.23 -3.84 4.78
C PRO A 116 -0.76 -2.38 4.66
N ILE A 117 -0.91 -1.60 5.74
CA ILE A 117 -0.43 -0.22 5.80
C ILE A 117 1.08 -0.24 6.05
N ALA A 118 1.80 -0.72 5.06
CA ALA A 118 3.24 -0.90 5.06
C ALA A 118 3.78 -0.58 3.67
N GLY A 119 5.08 -0.31 3.58
CA GLY A 119 5.74 -0.01 2.32
C GLY A 119 6.85 1.01 2.49
N THR A 120 7.61 1.17 1.43
CA THR A 120 8.66 2.17 1.28
C THR A 120 8.52 2.83 -0.09
N GLU A 121 9.34 3.84 -0.38
CA GLU A 121 9.41 4.46 -1.71
C GLU A 121 10.07 3.57 -2.77
N PHE A 122 10.68 2.45 -2.37
CA PHE A 122 11.35 1.52 -3.27
C PHE A 122 10.40 0.46 -3.82
N SER A 123 10.76 -0.11 -4.97
CA SER A 123 9.97 -1.12 -5.67
C SER A 123 10.87 -2.22 -6.25
N GLY A 124 10.26 -3.32 -6.69
CA GLY A 124 11.00 -4.46 -7.23
C GLY A 124 11.37 -5.51 -6.19
N PRO A 125 11.90 -6.66 -6.63
CA PRO A 125 12.35 -7.73 -5.72
C PRO A 125 13.45 -7.30 -4.76
N GLU A 126 14.35 -6.44 -5.21
CA GLU A 126 15.49 -5.91 -4.44
C GLU A 126 15.07 -5.04 -3.25
N ALA A 127 13.85 -4.52 -3.31
CA ALA A 127 13.28 -3.73 -2.21
C ALA A 127 12.76 -4.58 -1.05
N ALA A 128 12.66 -5.91 -1.22
CA ALA A 128 12.14 -6.81 -0.19
C ALA A 128 13.00 -6.78 1.09
N ILE A 129 12.35 -6.63 2.23
CA ILE A 129 13.01 -6.55 3.54
C ILE A 129 12.30 -7.43 4.56
N HIS A 130 13.05 -7.97 5.52
CA HIS A 130 12.48 -8.66 6.67
C HIS A 130 11.72 -7.71 7.59
N ASN A 131 10.67 -8.23 8.23
CA ASN A 131 9.86 -7.51 9.21
C ASN A 131 9.16 -6.25 8.67
N LEU A 132 8.93 -6.17 7.35
CA LEU A 132 8.19 -5.06 6.75
C LEU A 132 6.82 -4.85 7.41
N TYR A 133 6.17 -5.93 7.80
CA TYR A 133 4.81 -5.96 8.34
C TYR A 133 4.74 -5.81 9.87
N HIS A 134 5.86 -6.01 10.57
CA HIS A 134 5.87 -6.02 12.04
C HIS A 134 5.41 -4.68 12.62
N GLY A 135 4.43 -4.72 13.53
CA GLY A 135 3.84 -3.53 14.15
C GLY A 135 2.95 -2.69 13.22
N LYS A 136 2.75 -3.12 11.96
CA LYS A 136 1.91 -2.41 11.00
C LYS A 136 0.45 -2.87 11.09
N VAL A 137 -0.46 -2.00 10.65
CA VAL A 137 -1.88 -2.32 10.57
C VAL A 137 -2.16 -3.04 9.23
N ASN A 138 -3.00 -4.07 9.27
CA ASN A 138 -3.60 -4.65 8.07
C ASN A 138 -5.09 -4.37 8.10
N MET A 139 -5.58 -3.61 7.12
CA MET A 139 -7.00 -3.36 6.93
C MET A 139 -7.62 -4.52 6.18
N LEU A 140 -8.66 -5.13 6.73
CA LEU A 140 -9.42 -6.21 6.13
C LEU A 140 -10.80 -5.71 5.74
N CYS A 141 -11.23 -6.03 4.52
CA CYS A 141 -12.54 -5.65 4.02
C CYS A 141 -13.39 -6.88 3.72
N GLU A 142 -14.70 -6.76 3.95
CA GLU A 142 -15.70 -7.81 3.67
C GLU A 142 -15.35 -9.18 4.28
N THR A 143 -14.82 -9.19 5.50
CA THR A 143 -14.43 -10.41 6.23
C THR A 143 -15.57 -11.43 6.35
N GLN A 144 -16.81 -10.94 6.45
CA GLN A 144 -18.04 -11.75 6.50
C GLN A 144 -18.31 -12.54 5.21
N LYS A 145 -17.73 -12.14 4.08
CA LYS A 145 -17.82 -12.86 2.81
C LYS A 145 -16.74 -13.93 2.64
N THR A 146 -15.78 -14.00 3.57
CA THR A 146 -14.70 -14.99 3.53
C THR A 146 -15.07 -16.18 4.41
N ARG A 147 -14.84 -17.39 3.90
CA ARG A 147 -15.12 -18.63 4.62
C ARG A 147 -14.40 -18.67 5.98
N PRO A 148 -15.08 -19.04 7.07
CA PRO A 148 -14.56 -18.85 8.43
C PRO A 148 -13.23 -19.56 8.72
N ASP A 149 -12.98 -20.74 8.14
CA ASP A 149 -11.73 -21.47 8.30
C ASP A 149 -10.57 -20.76 7.58
N LEU A 150 -10.83 -20.16 6.41
CA LEU A 150 -9.85 -19.37 5.66
C LEU A 150 -9.57 -18.03 6.34
N LEU A 151 -10.59 -17.37 6.87
CA LEU A 151 -10.43 -16.15 7.66
C LEU A 151 -9.57 -16.41 8.90
N LYS A 152 -9.83 -17.49 9.64
CA LYS A 152 -9.01 -17.90 10.78
C LYS A 152 -7.55 -18.15 10.39
N ARG A 153 -7.32 -18.76 9.22
CA ARG A 153 -5.97 -18.98 8.70
C ARG A 153 -5.27 -17.66 8.33
N ALA A 154 -6.00 -16.72 7.72
CA ALA A 154 -5.49 -15.39 7.43
C ALA A 154 -5.07 -14.65 8.70
N HIS A 155 -5.92 -14.65 9.73
CA HIS A 155 -5.60 -14.06 11.03
C HIS A 155 -4.33 -14.66 11.64
N ALA A 156 -4.16 -16.00 11.58
CA ALA A 156 -2.95 -16.65 12.08
C ALA A 156 -1.69 -16.18 11.32
N ILE A 157 -1.77 -16.07 9.99
CA ILE A 157 -0.65 -15.56 9.17
C ILE A 157 -0.30 -14.12 9.58
N PHE A 158 -1.29 -13.22 9.65
CA PHE A 158 -1.05 -11.81 9.97
C PHE A 158 -0.56 -11.59 11.40
N THR A 159 -1.07 -12.37 12.35
CA THR A 159 -0.57 -12.36 13.74
C THR A 159 0.89 -12.81 13.82
N ASN A 160 1.27 -13.86 13.08
CA ASN A 160 2.65 -14.34 13.03
C ASN A 160 3.60 -13.32 12.37
N LEU A 161 3.09 -12.49 11.46
CA LEU A 161 3.83 -11.35 10.88
C LEU A 161 3.91 -10.14 11.84
N GLY A 162 3.29 -10.22 13.02
CA GLY A 162 3.25 -9.13 14.00
C GLY A 162 2.34 -7.96 13.61
N MET A 163 1.33 -8.20 12.78
CA MET A 163 0.42 -7.16 12.31
C MET A 163 -0.75 -6.93 13.28
N HIS A 164 -1.25 -5.70 13.28
CA HIS A 164 -2.50 -5.32 13.94
C HIS A 164 -3.65 -5.34 12.93
N ILE A 165 -4.64 -6.18 13.18
CA ILE A 165 -5.79 -6.33 12.28
C ILE A 165 -6.86 -5.27 12.61
N ARG A 166 -7.43 -4.65 11.57
CA ARG A 166 -8.59 -3.77 11.63
C ARG A 166 -9.55 -4.12 10.49
N GLU A 167 -10.84 -4.13 10.78
CA GLU A 167 -11.87 -4.34 9.77
C GLU A 167 -12.52 -3.02 9.39
N ILE A 168 -12.84 -2.85 8.11
CA ILE A 168 -13.41 -1.63 7.55
C ILE A 168 -14.22 -1.97 6.30
N ASP A 169 -15.25 -1.18 6.03
CA ASP A 169 -15.96 -1.23 4.75
C ASP A 169 -15.05 -0.78 3.58
N PRO A 170 -15.13 -1.42 2.39
CA PRO A 170 -14.28 -1.05 1.25
C PRO A 170 -14.39 0.41 0.83
N SER A 171 -15.60 0.98 0.83
CA SER A 171 -15.81 2.37 0.41
C SER A 171 -15.30 3.35 1.48
N GLU A 172 -15.51 3.03 2.75
CA GLU A 172 -14.96 3.79 3.87
C GLU A 172 -13.42 3.73 3.87
N HIS A 173 -12.84 2.56 3.59
CA HIS A 173 -11.40 2.40 3.41
C HIS A 173 -10.87 3.36 2.34
N ASP A 174 -11.47 3.33 1.14
CA ASP A 174 -10.99 4.10 0.00
C ASP A 174 -11.15 5.61 0.23
N ARG A 175 -12.20 6.04 0.93
CA ARG A 175 -12.36 7.43 1.36
C ARG A 175 -11.30 7.83 2.38
N ASN A 176 -11.10 7.03 3.43
CA ASN A 176 -10.18 7.37 4.51
C ASN A 176 -8.71 7.38 4.04
N ILE A 177 -8.32 6.42 3.18
CA ILE A 177 -6.95 6.34 2.66
C ILE A 177 -6.64 7.52 1.70
N ALA A 178 -7.65 8.13 1.08
CA ALA A 178 -7.48 9.31 0.25
C ALA A 178 -6.90 10.47 1.08
N TYR A 179 -7.39 10.69 2.30
CA TYR A 179 -6.92 11.75 3.19
C TYR A 179 -5.51 11.50 3.71
N VAL A 180 -5.21 10.29 4.21
CA VAL A 180 -3.96 10.04 4.95
C VAL A 180 -2.80 9.57 4.08
N SER A 181 -3.07 9.13 2.85
CA SER A 181 -2.05 8.61 1.93
C SER A 181 -2.05 9.32 0.58
N HIS A 182 -3.18 9.31 -0.14
CA HIS A 182 -3.19 9.82 -1.52
C HIS A 182 -2.93 11.33 -1.56
N LEU A 183 -3.59 12.10 -0.69
CA LEU A 183 -3.34 13.53 -0.55
C LEU A 183 -1.87 13.82 -0.18
N SER A 184 -1.30 13.04 0.75
CA SER A 184 0.10 13.22 1.16
C SER A 184 1.08 13.06 0.00
N HIS A 185 0.81 12.12 -0.92
CA HIS A 185 1.63 11.95 -2.12
C HIS A 185 1.43 13.09 -3.11
N ILE A 186 0.17 13.48 -3.37
CA ILE A 186 -0.14 14.59 -4.27
C ILE A 186 0.54 15.88 -3.79
N THR A 187 0.41 16.21 -2.50
CA THR A 187 1.02 17.42 -1.94
C THR A 187 2.54 17.37 -2.03
N SER A 188 3.14 16.22 -1.80
CA SER A 188 4.58 16.00 -1.95
C SER A 188 5.03 16.21 -3.40
N PHE A 189 4.32 15.63 -4.39
CA PHE A 189 4.59 15.84 -5.81
C PHE A 189 4.41 17.31 -6.22
N MET A 190 3.34 17.96 -5.75
CA MET A 190 3.06 19.35 -6.13
C MET A 190 4.03 20.33 -5.49
N LEU A 191 4.44 20.11 -4.25
CA LEU A 191 5.50 20.90 -3.63
C LEU A 191 6.83 20.73 -4.39
N GLY A 192 7.20 19.49 -4.71
CA GLY A 192 8.40 19.21 -5.50
C GLY A 192 8.35 19.89 -6.88
N LYS A 193 7.20 19.79 -7.58
CA LYS A 193 6.99 20.46 -8.86
C LYS A 193 7.17 21.98 -8.75
N THR A 194 6.51 22.61 -7.77
CA THR A 194 6.58 24.06 -7.58
C THR A 194 8.01 24.56 -7.39
N VAL A 195 8.80 23.85 -6.55
CA VAL A 195 10.19 24.24 -6.29
C VAL A 195 11.07 23.99 -7.51
N MET A 196 10.90 22.86 -8.22
CA MET A 196 11.67 22.54 -9.43
C MET A 196 11.42 23.55 -10.56
N GLU A 197 10.17 23.97 -10.76
CA GLU A 197 9.84 24.99 -11.77
C GLU A 197 10.48 26.33 -11.39
N LYS A 198 10.46 26.69 -10.11
CA LYS A 198 11.04 27.95 -9.65
C LYS A 198 12.57 27.95 -9.71
N GLU A 199 13.22 26.82 -9.40
CA GLU A 199 14.68 26.66 -9.54
C GLU A 199 15.17 26.84 -10.99
N ALA A 200 14.35 26.45 -11.96
CA ALA A 200 14.69 26.65 -13.38
C ALA A 200 14.75 28.14 -13.77
N ASP A 201 13.97 28.99 -13.08
CA ASP A 201 13.90 30.44 -13.30
C ASP A 201 14.92 31.20 -12.43
N GLU A 202 15.04 30.79 -11.17
CA GLU A 202 15.83 31.48 -10.13
C GLU A 202 16.81 30.48 -9.48
N GLN A 203 18.00 30.35 -10.01
CA GLN A 203 19.03 29.43 -9.54
C GLN A 203 19.33 29.60 -8.02
N ASN A 204 19.75 28.51 -7.37
CA ASN A 204 20.17 28.41 -5.97
C ASN A 204 19.06 28.21 -4.93
N ILE A 205 17.82 27.91 -5.32
CA ILE A 205 16.77 27.58 -4.33
C ILE A 205 17.11 26.25 -3.63
N PHE A 206 17.63 25.27 -4.37
CA PHE A 206 18.01 23.97 -3.79
C PHE A 206 19.20 24.05 -2.82
N ASP A 207 20.04 25.07 -2.91
CA ASP A 207 21.12 25.30 -1.93
C ASP A 207 20.58 25.60 -0.52
N MET A 208 19.32 26.07 -0.45
CA MET A 208 18.60 26.31 0.81
C MET A 208 17.75 25.12 1.28
N ALA A 209 17.75 24.02 0.53
CA ALA A 209 16.92 22.85 0.81
C ALA A 209 17.47 22.04 2.00
N GLY A 210 16.93 22.29 3.18
CA GLY A 210 17.24 21.56 4.40
C GLY A 210 16.45 20.25 4.58
N SER A 211 16.63 19.63 5.76
CA SER A 211 15.97 18.38 6.15
C SER A 211 14.44 18.47 6.16
N GLY A 212 13.88 19.64 6.47
CA GLY A 212 12.43 19.88 6.45
C GLY A 212 11.86 19.69 5.04
N PHE A 213 12.44 20.37 4.04
CA PHE A 213 12.03 20.19 2.65
C PHE A 213 12.20 18.73 2.19
N SER A 214 13.38 18.15 2.43
CA SER A 214 13.70 16.78 2.03
C SER A 214 12.70 15.76 2.62
N SER A 215 12.29 15.92 3.87
CA SER A 215 11.30 15.03 4.50
C SER A 215 9.90 15.21 3.91
N THR A 216 9.50 16.45 3.59
CA THR A 216 8.17 16.75 3.05
C THR A 216 8.01 16.25 1.61
N VAL A 217 9.06 16.37 0.76
CA VAL A 217 9.03 15.89 -0.63
C VAL A 217 9.48 14.43 -0.79
N ARG A 218 9.74 13.71 0.29
CA ARG A 218 10.20 12.31 0.24
C ARG A 218 9.27 11.42 -0.59
N LEU A 219 7.97 11.60 -0.44
CA LEU A 219 6.96 10.80 -1.14
C LEU A 219 6.92 11.08 -2.65
N ALA A 220 7.41 12.22 -3.12
CA ALA A 220 7.53 12.53 -4.55
C ALA A 220 8.55 11.64 -5.28
N LYS A 221 9.36 10.86 -4.56
CA LYS A 221 10.28 9.86 -5.13
C LYS A 221 9.60 8.54 -5.47
N SER A 222 8.32 8.37 -5.13
CA SER A 222 7.54 7.15 -5.40
C SER A 222 7.27 6.97 -6.90
N SER A 223 7.15 5.69 -7.34
CA SER A 223 6.92 5.33 -8.74
C SER A 223 5.56 5.84 -9.26
N PRO A 224 5.55 6.60 -10.37
CA PRO A 224 4.31 7.02 -11.03
C PRO A 224 3.46 5.83 -11.52
N GLU A 225 4.10 4.74 -11.95
CA GLU A 225 3.42 3.54 -12.45
C GLU A 225 2.61 2.85 -11.34
N MET A 226 3.03 3.00 -10.08
CA MET A 226 2.28 2.50 -8.92
C MET A 226 1.12 3.45 -8.57
N TRP A 227 1.36 4.77 -8.61
CA TRP A 227 0.39 5.76 -8.14
C TRP A 227 -0.75 6.03 -9.13
N MET A 228 -0.47 6.02 -10.44
CA MET A 228 -1.51 6.28 -11.46
C MET A 228 -2.69 5.30 -11.38
N PRO A 229 -2.49 3.96 -11.23
CA PRO A 229 -3.59 3.02 -10.97
C PRO A 229 -4.40 3.35 -9.72
N ILE A 230 -3.75 3.77 -8.63
CA ILE A 230 -4.38 4.13 -7.36
C ILE A 230 -5.27 5.37 -7.54
N PHE A 231 -4.72 6.45 -8.10
CA PHE A 231 -5.49 7.67 -8.36
C PHE A 231 -6.66 7.43 -9.32
N ARG A 232 -6.48 6.55 -10.30
CA ARG A 232 -7.55 6.20 -11.25
C ARG A 232 -8.69 5.46 -10.57
N GLN A 233 -8.40 4.47 -9.71
CA GLN A 233 -9.43 3.69 -9.01
C GLN A 233 -10.13 4.52 -7.93
N ASN A 234 -9.40 5.37 -7.21
CA ASN A 234 -9.94 6.18 -6.12
C ASN A 234 -10.22 7.63 -6.52
N LYS A 235 -10.45 7.88 -7.82
CA LYS A 235 -10.53 9.22 -8.41
C LYS A 235 -11.50 10.15 -7.68
N HIS A 236 -12.71 9.66 -7.36
CA HIS A 236 -13.75 10.46 -6.73
C HIS A 236 -13.29 10.97 -5.36
N ASN A 237 -12.87 10.07 -4.47
CA ASN A 237 -12.39 10.43 -3.14
C ASN A 237 -11.13 11.30 -3.17
N VAL A 238 -10.24 11.06 -4.16
CA VAL A 238 -9.04 11.89 -4.35
C VAL A 238 -9.39 13.32 -4.75
N ILE A 239 -10.36 13.52 -5.65
CA ILE A 239 -10.81 14.85 -6.05
C ILE A 239 -11.45 15.58 -4.86
N GLU A 240 -12.37 14.92 -4.14
CA GLU A 240 -13.03 15.50 -2.96
C GLU A 240 -11.99 15.94 -1.91
N THR A 241 -11.05 15.07 -1.57
CA THR A 241 -9.98 15.38 -0.60
C THR A 241 -9.09 16.53 -1.08
N LEU A 242 -8.83 16.59 -2.39
CA LEU A 242 -8.00 17.64 -2.98
C LEU A 242 -8.72 18.99 -2.98
N ASP A 243 -10.03 19.02 -3.24
CA ASP A 243 -10.84 20.24 -3.19
C ASP A 243 -10.85 20.83 -1.77
N GLU A 244 -11.00 19.99 -0.74
CA GLU A 244 -10.90 20.44 0.66
C GLU A 244 -9.49 20.98 0.98
N TYR A 245 -8.44 20.32 0.51
CA TYR A 245 -7.07 20.76 0.73
C TYR A 245 -6.79 22.10 0.03
N ILE A 246 -7.26 22.28 -1.20
CA ILE A 246 -7.14 23.54 -1.95
C ILE A 246 -7.86 24.65 -1.20
N SER A 247 -9.08 24.42 -0.72
CA SER A 247 -9.85 25.39 0.09
C SER A 247 -9.10 25.81 1.35
N ASN A 248 -8.48 24.87 2.06
CA ASN A 248 -7.66 25.17 3.24
C ASN A 248 -6.40 26.00 2.88
N MET A 249 -5.78 25.74 1.72
CA MET A 249 -4.63 26.53 1.25
C MET A 249 -5.05 27.96 0.85
N GLU A 250 -6.20 28.11 0.21
CA GLU A 250 -6.79 29.43 -0.13
C GLU A 250 -7.13 30.22 1.12
N HIS A 251 -7.72 29.57 2.11
CA HIS A 251 -8.00 30.19 3.41
C HIS A 251 -6.72 30.68 4.10
N PHE A 252 -5.70 29.82 4.19
CA PHE A 252 -4.40 30.19 4.76
C PHE A 252 -3.78 31.40 4.02
N LYS A 253 -3.82 31.38 2.69
CA LYS A 253 -3.37 32.50 1.86
C LYS A 253 -4.15 33.78 2.14
N SER A 254 -5.47 33.69 2.34
CA SER A 254 -6.32 34.82 2.65
C SER A 254 -5.98 35.46 3.99
N LEU A 255 -5.71 34.65 5.04
CA LEU A 255 -5.28 35.17 6.35
C LEU A 255 -3.96 35.94 6.25
N LEU A 256 -3.01 35.42 5.49
CA LEU A 256 -1.74 36.12 5.24
C LEU A 256 -1.94 37.43 4.48
N ALA A 257 -2.78 37.42 3.44
CA ALA A 257 -3.04 38.62 2.62
C ALA A 257 -3.75 39.76 3.38
N ASN A 258 -4.49 39.43 4.43
CA ASN A 258 -5.21 40.37 5.29
C ASN A 258 -4.48 40.68 6.61
N ASP A 259 -3.24 40.22 6.78
CA ASP A 259 -2.43 40.37 8.00
C ASP A 259 -3.12 39.83 9.27
N ASP A 260 -4.05 38.85 9.13
CA ASP A 260 -4.70 38.20 10.26
C ASP A 260 -3.86 37.14 10.91
N TYR A 261 -2.74 37.53 11.48
CA TYR A 261 -1.80 36.69 12.17
C TYR A 261 -2.37 36.06 13.45
N THR A 262 -3.37 36.71 14.06
CA THR A 262 -4.02 36.23 15.29
C THR A 262 -4.76 34.91 15.01
N THR A 263 -5.66 34.93 14.03
CA THR A 263 -6.40 33.73 13.60
C THR A 263 -5.44 32.65 13.10
N LEU A 264 -4.44 33.03 12.31
CA LEU A 264 -3.44 32.10 11.80
C LEU A 264 -2.70 31.35 12.91
N VAL A 265 -2.27 32.05 13.97
CA VAL A 265 -1.60 31.43 15.13
C VAL A 265 -2.54 30.48 15.88
N GLU A 266 -3.82 30.85 16.05
CA GLU A 266 -4.79 29.99 16.72
C GLU A 266 -5.06 28.70 15.94
N GLU A 267 -5.21 28.78 14.63
CA GLU A 267 -5.36 27.61 13.76
C GLU A 267 -4.14 26.71 13.82
N MET A 268 -2.93 27.26 13.69
CA MET A 268 -1.69 26.48 13.80
C MET A 268 -1.57 25.76 15.14
N LYS A 269 -1.95 26.41 16.25
CA LYS A 269 -2.00 25.78 17.59
C LYS A 269 -2.99 24.62 17.64
N ASN A 270 -4.15 24.77 16.98
CA ASN A 270 -5.14 23.69 16.89
C ASN A 270 -4.62 22.51 16.10
N ILE A 271 -3.97 22.75 14.95
CA ILE A 271 -3.36 21.70 14.11
C ILE A 271 -2.21 20.98 14.85
N ASN A 272 -1.46 21.68 15.69
CA ASN A 272 -0.37 21.07 16.48
C ASN A 272 -0.83 19.94 17.40
N LYS A 273 -2.13 19.79 17.65
CA LYS A 273 -2.69 18.64 18.40
C LYS A 273 -2.44 17.31 17.70
N ILE A 274 -2.13 17.31 16.39
CA ILE A 274 -1.78 16.11 15.63
C ILE A 274 -0.61 15.33 16.24
N ARG A 275 0.32 16.00 16.94
CA ARG A 275 1.43 15.35 17.67
C ARG A 275 0.98 14.36 18.75
N HIS A 276 -0.25 14.50 19.26
CA HIS A 276 -0.83 13.60 20.26
C HIS A 276 -1.51 12.40 19.62
N ILE A 277 -1.88 12.50 18.34
CA ILE A 277 -2.55 11.46 17.55
C ILE A 277 -1.50 10.55 16.92
N LEU A 278 -0.48 11.14 16.30
CA LEU A 278 0.61 10.41 15.68
C LEU A 278 1.68 10.12 16.75
N LYS A 279 1.71 8.88 17.23
CA LYS A 279 2.81 8.44 18.10
C LYS A 279 4.11 8.52 17.30
N PRO A 280 5.23 8.99 17.90
CA PRO A 280 6.52 8.91 17.23
C PRO A 280 6.80 7.44 16.90
N GLU A 281 7.13 7.16 15.64
CA GLU A 281 7.68 5.86 15.28
C GLU A 281 8.88 5.62 16.18
N ASN A 282 8.85 4.55 16.99
CA ASN A 282 10.01 4.16 17.77
C ASN A 282 11.17 4.00 16.79
N LYS A 283 12.10 4.95 16.81
CA LYS A 283 13.40 4.78 16.16
C LYS A 283 14.02 3.57 16.84
N THR A 284 13.90 2.40 16.24
CA THR A 284 14.72 1.25 16.56
C THR A 284 16.14 1.68 16.27
N ASN A 285 16.84 2.11 17.33
CA ASN A 285 18.27 2.38 17.29
C ASN A 285 18.93 1.10 16.80
N GLY A 286 19.32 1.08 15.51
CA GLY A 286 20.31 0.16 15.02
C GLY A 286 21.61 0.47 15.77
N LYS A 287 22.01 -0.44 16.64
CA LYS A 287 23.38 -0.66 17.05
C LYS A 287 23.90 -1.90 16.35
#